data_7b2668308554e9c6db507b5a9294d522
#
_entry.id   7b2668308554e9c6db507b5a9294d522
#
_cell.length_a   1.000
_cell.length_b   1.000
_cell.length_c   1.000
_cell.angle_alpha   90.00
_cell.angle_beta   90.00
_cell.angle_gamma   90.00
#
_symmetry.space_group_name_H-M   'P 1'
#
loop_
_entity.id
_entity.type
_entity.pdbx_description
1 polymer ?
#
loop_
_entity_poly.entity_id
_entity_poly.type
_entity_poly.pdbx_seq_one_letter_code
_entity_poly.pdbx_strand_id
1 'polypeptide(L)'
;LITALMFALFIGYTYISNVWTAPLLQQLYVEVGADPNAVTISNQQAMAVFDLLKQDPHDMLIFLAPIAIMGVMFVIMVLVGLRGNRMYMNHCLKTIHKIRTEQLPDAEYNVQLQTQGNVNIPLSICLLICYLIVTWIPRIFL
;
A
#
# COMPACT_ATOMS: atom_id res chain seq x y z
N LEU A 1 -13.69 7.51 -1.70
CA LEU A 1 -13.67 6.63 -2.86
C LEU A 1 -12.31 5.92 -3.01
N ILE A 2 -11.19 6.64 -3.10
CA ILE A 2 -9.84 6.06 -3.29
C ILE A 2 -9.45 5.12 -2.14
N THR A 3 -9.70 5.51 -0.89
CA THR A 3 -9.43 4.67 0.29
C THR A 3 -10.23 3.37 0.26
N ALA A 4 -11.50 3.43 -0.11
CA ALA A 4 -12.34 2.25 -0.26
C ALA A 4 -11.82 1.32 -1.39
N LEU A 5 -11.38 1.90 -2.52
CA LEU A 5 -10.77 1.15 -3.60
C LEU A 5 -9.47 0.45 -3.16
N MET A 6 -8.58 1.17 -2.46
CA MET A 6 -7.34 0.60 -1.93
C MET A 6 -7.61 -0.53 -0.94
N PHE A 7 -8.62 -0.37 -0.08
CA PHE A 7 -9.01 -1.40 0.87
C PHE A 7 -9.59 -2.64 0.17
N ALA A 8 -10.43 -2.46 -0.85
CA ALA A 8 -10.96 -3.55 -1.67
C ALA A 8 -9.83 -4.31 -2.40
N LEU A 9 -8.86 -3.60 -2.98
CA LEU A 9 -7.69 -4.20 -3.62
C LEU A 9 -6.83 -4.98 -2.62
N PHE A 10 -6.66 -4.45 -1.40
CA PHE A 10 -5.91 -5.12 -0.35
C PHE A 10 -6.60 -6.42 0.10
N ILE A 11 -7.93 -6.40 0.28
CA ILE A 11 -8.70 -7.61 0.58
C ILE A 11 -8.57 -8.62 -0.54
N GLY A 12 -8.72 -8.19 -1.80
CA GLY A 12 -8.57 -9.06 -2.98
C GLY A 12 -7.16 -9.68 -3.06
N TYR A 13 -6.12 -8.88 -2.83
CA TYR A 13 -4.74 -9.35 -2.73
C TYR A 13 -4.58 -10.44 -1.66
N THR A 14 -5.07 -10.17 -0.45
CA THR A 14 -4.95 -11.09 0.68
C THR A 14 -5.71 -12.40 0.40
N TYR A 15 -6.91 -12.31 -0.17
CA TYR A 15 -7.70 -13.48 -0.52
C TYR A 15 -7.01 -14.34 -1.58
N ILE A 16 -6.59 -13.76 -2.69
CA ILE A 16 -5.93 -14.50 -3.78
C ILE A 16 -4.60 -15.10 -3.30
N SER A 17 -3.82 -14.34 -2.54
CA SER A 17 -2.55 -14.81 -2.02
C SER A 17 -2.70 -16.02 -1.09
N ASN A 18 -3.65 -15.97 -0.15
CA ASN A 18 -3.81 -17.03 0.85
C ASN A 18 -4.60 -18.25 0.34
N VAL A 19 -5.62 -18.03 -0.50
CA VAL A 19 -6.53 -19.11 -0.91
C VAL A 19 -6.03 -19.82 -2.18
N TRP A 20 -5.31 -19.12 -3.06
CA TRP A 20 -4.93 -19.64 -4.37
C TRP A 20 -3.41 -19.78 -4.51
N THR A 21 -2.66 -18.71 -4.23
CA THR A 21 -1.22 -18.69 -4.48
C THR A 21 -0.42 -19.50 -3.45
N ALA A 22 -0.75 -19.39 -2.16
CA ALA A 22 -0.02 -20.10 -1.13
C ALA A 22 -0.17 -21.62 -1.23
N PRO A 23 -1.37 -22.21 -1.43
CA PRO A 23 -1.52 -23.65 -1.65
C PRO A 23 -0.79 -24.14 -2.91
N LEU A 24 -0.87 -23.37 -4.01
CA LEU A 24 -0.15 -23.68 -5.24
C LEU A 24 1.36 -23.75 -5.00
N LEU A 25 1.93 -22.76 -4.33
CA LEU A 25 3.35 -22.74 -4.02
C LEU A 25 3.76 -23.89 -3.11
N GLN A 26 2.93 -24.24 -2.13
CA GLN A 26 3.20 -25.41 -1.26
C GLN A 26 3.24 -26.71 -2.07
N GLN A 27 2.33 -26.91 -3.00
CA GLN A 27 2.32 -28.07 -3.89
C GLN A 27 3.60 -28.13 -4.75
N LEU A 28 3.96 -27.00 -5.38
CA LEU A 28 5.16 -26.91 -6.20
C LEU A 28 6.44 -27.12 -5.39
N TYR A 29 6.51 -26.65 -4.15
CA TYR A 29 7.67 -26.88 -3.28
C TYR A 29 7.83 -28.36 -2.93
N VAL A 30 6.74 -29.06 -2.63
CA VAL A 30 6.78 -30.51 -2.39
C VAL A 30 7.24 -31.24 -3.66
N GLU A 31 6.78 -30.84 -4.84
CA GLU A 31 7.13 -31.48 -6.11
C GLU A 31 8.62 -31.33 -6.45
N VAL A 32 9.23 -30.17 -6.13
CA VAL A 32 10.69 -29.98 -6.33
C VAL A 32 11.53 -30.48 -5.15
N GLY A 33 10.91 -31.15 -4.17
CA GLY A 33 11.61 -31.68 -2.99
C GLY A 33 12.12 -30.61 -2.03
N ALA A 34 11.49 -29.42 -2.03
CA ALA A 34 11.75 -28.37 -1.06
C ALA A 34 10.82 -28.53 0.15
N ASP A 35 11.29 -28.10 1.33
CA ASP A 35 10.42 -28.02 2.52
C ASP A 35 9.45 -26.86 2.34
N PRO A 36 8.12 -27.09 2.34
CA PRO A 36 7.12 -26.05 2.17
C PRO A 36 7.13 -25.00 3.31
N ASN A 37 7.74 -25.33 4.46
CA ASN A 37 7.88 -24.41 5.60
C ASN A 37 9.26 -23.74 5.66
N ALA A 38 10.16 -24.03 4.73
CA ALA A 38 11.48 -23.43 4.72
C ALA A 38 11.39 -21.92 4.39
N VAL A 39 12.04 -21.09 5.20
CA VAL A 39 12.13 -19.66 4.99
C VAL A 39 12.94 -19.31 3.73
N THR A 40 13.85 -20.18 3.33
CA THR A 40 14.72 -20.01 2.16
C THR A 40 14.81 -21.28 1.35
N ILE A 41 14.66 -21.16 0.04
CA ILE A 41 14.86 -22.23 -0.92
C ILE A 41 16.16 -21.98 -1.70
N SER A 42 16.79 -23.05 -2.18
CA SER A 42 17.99 -22.94 -3.01
C SER A 42 17.63 -22.32 -4.38
N ASN A 43 18.60 -21.66 -5.01
CA ASN A 43 18.40 -21.08 -6.35
C ASN A 43 17.98 -22.13 -7.39
N GLN A 44 18.46 -23.38 -7.25
CA GLN A 44 18.07 -24.47 -8.14
C GLN A 44 16.60 -24.86 -7.97
N GLN A 45 16.13 -24.96 -6.73
CA GLN A 45 14.72 -25.23 -6.43
C GLN A 45 13.83 -24.08 -6.89
N ALA A 46 14.24 -22.84 -6.70
CA ALA A 46 13.50 -21.68 -7.18
C ALA A 46 13.36 -21.69 -8.72
N MET A 47 14.42 -22.03 -9.45
CA MET A 47 14.36 -22.17 -10.90
C MET A 47 13.45 -23.34 -11.32
N ALA A 48 13.51 -24.47 -10.64
CA ALA A 48 12.66 -25.62 -10.93
C ALA A 48 11.16 -25.29 -10.72
N VAL A 49 10.81 -24.58 -9.63
CA VAL A 49 9.44 -24.08 -9.40
C VAL A 49 9.01 -23.15 -10.52
N PHE A 50 9.88 -22.23 -10.96
CA PHE A 50 9.56 -21.32 -12.04
C PHE A 50 9.37 -22.02 -13.39
N ASP A 51 10.13 -23.08 -13.66
CA ASP A 51 9.97 -23.87 -14.88
C ASP A 51 8.67 -24.71 -14.86
N LEU A 52 8.26 -25.21 -13.69
CA LEU A 52 6.95 -25.86 -13.53
C LEU A 52 5.81 -24.86 -13.76
N LEU A 53 5.89 -23.67 -13.18
CA LEU A 53 4.89 -22.61 -13.39
C LEU A 53 4.73 -22.22 -14.87
N LYS A 54 5.80 -22.29 -15.66
CA LYS A 54 5.72 -22.02 -17.11
C LYS A 54 5.01 -23.10 -17.90
N GLN A 55 4.96 -24.32 -17.40
CA GLN A 55 4.32 -25.43 -18.11
C GLN A 55 2.79 -25.34 -18.05
N ASP A 56 2.23 -24.78 -16.97
CA ASP A 56 0.80 -24.52 -16.85
C ASP A 56 0.48 -23.01 -16.86
N PRO A 57 -0.17 -22.50 -17.93
CA PRO A 57 -0.57 -21.10 -18.01
C PRO A 57 -1.53 -20.67 -16.90
N HIS A 58 -2.33 -21.59 -16.37
CA HIS A 58 -3.26 -21.32 -15.29
C HIS A 58 -2.52 -21.04 -13.98
N ASP A 59 -1.55 -21.87 -13.63
CA ASP A 59 -0.73 -21.71 -12.43
C ASP A 59 0.12 -20.45 -12.49
N MET A 60 0.63 -20.15 -13.69
CA MET A 60 1.34 -18.87 -13.93
C MET A 60 0.46 -17.66 -13.70
N LEU A 61 -0.83 -17.69 -14.11
CA LEU A 61 -1.78 -16.61 -13.86
C LEU A 61 -2.07 -16.46 -12.36
N ILE A 62 -2.27 -17.56 -11.63
CA ILE A 62 -2.51 -17.54 -10.18
C ILE A 62 -1.29 -16.93 -9.45
N PHE A 63 -0.08 -17.27 -9.88
CA PHE A 63 1.14 -16.74 -9.30
C PHE A 63 1.33 -15.24 -9.58
N LEU A 64 1.01 -14.79 -10.79
CA LEU A 64 1.15 -13.39 -11.20
C LEU A 64 0.04 -12.47 -10.67
N ALA A 65 -1.14 -13.00 -10.35
CA ALA A 65 -2.29 -12.21 -9.92
C ALA A 65 -2.01 -11.30 -8.71
N PRO A 66 -1.44 -11.79 -7.59
CA PRO A 66 -1.12 -10.92 -6.44
C PRO A 66 -0.05 -9.88 -6.79
N ILE A 67 0.92 -10.21 -7.65
CA ILE A 67 1.96 -9.27 -8.11
C ILE A 67 1.32 -8.15 -8.93
N ALA A 68 0.39 -8.49 -9.83
CA ALA A 68 -0.33 -7.51 -10.63
C ALA A 68 -1.18 -6.57 -9.77
N ILE A 69 -1.90 -7.10 -8.77
CA ILE A 69 -2.69 -6.28 -7.83
C ILE A 69 -1.77 -5.33 -7.06
N MET A 70 -0.64 -5.81 -6.57
CA MET A 70 0.34 -4.99 -5.85
C MET A 70 0.90 -3.88 -6.76
N GLY A 71 1.18 -4.17 -8.03
CA GLY A 71 1.57 -3.18 -9.03
C GLY A 71 0.52 -2.09 -9.25
N VAL A 72 -0.75 -2.48 -9.38
CA VAL A 72 -1.87 -1.53 -9.49
C VAL A 72 -1.99 -0.65 -8.24
N MET A 73 -1.90 -1.23 -7.05
CA MET A 73 -1.90 -0.48 -5.79
C MET A 73 -0.76 0.53 -5.74
N PHE A 74 0.44 0.14 -6.15
CA PHE A 74 1.59 1.03 -6.21
C PHE A 74 1.36 2.21 -7.16
N VAL A 75 0.86 1.97 -8.36
CA VAL A 75 0.51 3.03 -9.33
C VAL A 75 -0.51 4.00 -8.75
N ILE A 76 -1.57 3.49 -8.10
CA ILE A 76 -2.57 4.34 -7.45
C ILE A 76 -1.92 5.20 -6.35
N MET A 77 -1.06 4.62 -5.52
CA MET A 77 -0.35 5.37 -4.46
C MET A 77 0.50 6.51 -5.03
N VAL A 78 1.24 6.26 -6.11
CA VAL A 78 2.05 7.28 -6.78
C VAL A 78 1.16 8.39 -7.34
N LEU A 79 0.08 8.05 -8.05
CA LEU A 79 -0.86 9.03 -8.62
C LEU A 79 -1.54 9.87 -7.53
N VAL A 80 -1.95 9.24 -6.43
CA VAL A 80 -2.56 9.94 -5.29
C VAL A 80 -1.53 10.85 -4.61
N GLY A 81 -0.29 10.39 -4.44
CA GLY A 81 0.80 11.20 -3.86
C GLY A 81 1.09 12.45 -4.69
N LEU A 82 1.23 12.29 -6.00
CA LEU A 82 1.48 13.41 -6.92
C LEU A 82 0.31 14.41 -6.93
N ARG A 83 -0.93 13.90 -6.98
CA ARG A 83 -2.12 14.75 -7.02
C ARG A 83 -2.40 15.40 -5.67
N GLY A 84 -2.16 14.67 -4.58
CA GLY A 84 -2.30 15.18 -3.21
C GLY A 84 -1.37 16.35 -2.93
N ASN A 85 -0.11 16.25 -3.34
CA ASN A 85 0.86 17.34 -3.20
C ASN A 85 0.43 18.60 -3.97
N ARG A 86 -0.06 18.43 -5.20
CA ARG A 86 -0.58 19.56 -6.01
C ARG A 86 -1.84 20.19 -5.38
N MET A 87 -2.75 19.37 -4.85
CA MET A 87 -3.96 19.88 -4.18
C MET A 87 -3.60 20.62 -2.89
N TYR A 88 -2.65 20.09 -2.11
CA TYR A 88 -2.16 20.73 -0.90
C TYR A 88 -1.52 22.09 -1.21
N MET A 89 -0.64 22.15 -2.21
CA MET A 89 -0.01 23.40 -2.65
C MET A 89 -1.05 24.44 -3.08
N ASN A 90 -2.03 24.03 -3.89
CA ASN A 90 -3.11 24.92 -4.32
C ASN A 90 -3.98 25.42 -3.14
N HIS A 91 -4.21 24.56 -2.15
CA HIS A 91 -4.92 24.94 -0.94
C HIS A 91 -4.14 25.97 -0.13
N CYS A 92 -2.85 25.73 0.10
CA CYS A 92 -1.97 26.68 0.79
C CYS A 92 -1.92 28.04 0.08
N LEU A 93 -1.76 28.06 -1.25
CA LEU A 93 -1.74 29.31 -2.02
C LEU A 93 -3.06 30.08 -1.92
N LYS A 94 -4.20 29.38 -2.01
CA LYS A 94 -5.54 30.01 -1.85
C LYS A 94 -5.71 30.58 -0.45
N THR A 95 -5.27 29.87 0.59
CA THR A 95 -5.37 30.30 1.98
C THR A 95 -4.51 31.53 2.23
N ILE A 96 -3.26 31.53 1.76
CA ILE A 96 -2.35 32.68 1.85
C ILE A 96 -2.95 33.89 1.12
N HIS A 97 -3.48 33.69 -0.09
CA HIS A 97 -4.10 34.77 -0.86
C HIS A 97 -5.32 35.35 -0.16
N LYS A 98 -6.17 34.49 0.44
CA LYS A 98 -7.33 34.94 1.22
C LYS A 98 -6.91 35.80 2.42
N ILE A 99 -5.95 35.34 3.24
CA ILE A 99 -5.47 36.08 4.42
C ILE A 99 -4.84 37.40 4.00
N ARG A 100 -4.11 37.44 2.88
CA ARG A 100 -3.51 38.66 2.36
C ARG A 100 -4.54 39.68 1.89
N THR A 101 -5.69 39.22 1.38
CA THR A 101 -6.78 40.10 0.90
C THR A 101 -7.56 40.73 2.07
N GLU A 102 -7.53 40.14 3.25
CA GLU A 102 -8.21 40.60 4.46
C GLU A 102 -7.51 41.83 5.13
N GLN A 103 -6.35 42.26 4.60
CA GLN A 103 -5.58 43.45 5.07
C GLN A 103 -5.37 43.49 6.60
N LEU A 104 -5.09 42.31 7.19
CA LEU A 104 -4.85 42.18 8.63
C LEU A 104 -3.52 42.82 9.05
N PRO A 105 -3.42 43.37 10.28
CA PRO A 105 -2.15 43.78 10.85
C PRO A 105 -1.13 42.63 10.88
N ASP A 106 0.16 42.94 10.69
CA ASP A 106 1.24 41.96 10.57
C ASP A 106 1.26 40.92 11.70
N ALA A 107 0.89 41.32 12.92
CA ALA A 107 0.81 40.41 14.06
C ALA A 107 -0.31 39.35 13.92
N GLU A 108 -1.49 39.76 13.50
CA GLU A 108 -2.65 38.89 13.28
C GLU A 108 -2.45 38.03 12.04
N TYR A 109 -1.81 38.51 11.00
CA TYR A 109 -1.42 37.79 9.81
C TYR A 109 -0.53 36.57 10.16
N ASN A 110 0.50 36.78 10.98
CA ASN A 110 1.39 35.72 11.41
C ASN A 110 0.69 34.65 12.27
N VAL A 111 -0.22 35.06 13.16
CA VAL A 111 -1.01 34.14 13.99
C VAL A 111 -1.97 33.30 13.14
N GLN A 112 -2.63 33.90 12.16
CA GLN A 112 -3.53 33.18 11.26
C GLN A 112 -2.77 32.21 10.35
N LEU A 113 -1.58 32.58 9.85
CA LEU A 113 -0.72 31.66 9.09
C LEU A 113 -0.29 30.46 9.92
N GLN A 114 0.10 30.65 11.18
CA GLN A 114 0.46 29.57 12.09
C GLN A 114 -0.72 28.65 12.40
N THR A 115 -1.91 29.21 12.63
CA THR A 115 -3.09 28.43 12.98
C THR A 115 -3.62 27.60 11.79
N GLN A 116 -3.59 28.16 10.58
CA GLN A 116 -4.08 27.47 9.38
C GLN A 116 -3.01 26.59 8.69
N GLY A 117 -1.73 26.88 8.91
CA GLY A 117 -0.61 26.07 8.42
C GLY A 117 -0.27 24.87 9.31
N ASN A 118 -0.95 24.69 10.43
CA ASN A 118 -0.70 23.59 11.35
C ASN A 118 -0.98 22.24 10.66
N VAL A 119 0.07 21.41 10.58
CA VAL A 119 -0.07 20.02 10.16
C VAL A 119 -1.03 19.34 11.14
N ASN A 120 -2.00 18.62 10.63
CA ASN A 120 -2.99 17.93 11.44
C ASN A 120 -2.32 16.71 12.12
N ILE A 121 -1.50 16.98 13.16
CA ILE A 121 -0.74 16.01 13.93
C ILE A 121 -1.63 14.85 14.41
N PRO A 122 -2.87 15.10 14.93
CA PRO A 122 -3.78 14.03 15.32
C PRO A 122 -4.11 13.06 14.18
N LEU A 123 -4.29 13.55 12.95
CA LEU A 123 -4.57 12.71 11.79
C LEU A 123 -3.37 11.81 11.44
N SER A 124 -2.16 12.36 11.49
CA SER A 124 -0.93 11.62 11.21
C SER A 124 -0.69 10.52 12.25
N ILE A 125 -0.96 10.81 13.53
CA ILE A 125 -0.88 9.82 14.62
C ILE A 125 -1.94 8.74 14.44
N CYS A 126 -3.18 9.11 14.10
CA CYS A 126 -4.27 8.15 13.87
C CYS A 126 -3.92 7.19 12.72
N LEU A 127 -3.38 7.70 11.62
CA LEU A 127 -2.93 6.88 10.48
C LEU A 127 -1.78 5.94 10.86
N LEU A 128 -0.83 6.41 11.69
CA LEU A 128 0.26 5.59 12.20
C LEU A 128 -0.26 4.46 13.10
N ILE A 129 -1.21 4.76 13.99
CA ILE A 129 -1.84 3.76 14.86
C ILE A 129 -2.61 2.74 14.03
N CYS A 130 -3.41 3.18 13.04
CA CYS A 130 -4.12 2.28 12.12
C CYS A 130 -3.14 1.37 11.35
N TYR A 131 -2.03 1.91 10.88
CA TYR A 131 -0.99 1.13 10.21
C TYR A 131 -0.38 0.08 11.15
N LEU A 132 -0.06 0.44 12.39
CA LEU A 132 0.47 -0.49 13.40
C LEU A 132 -0.54 -1.60 13.71
N ILE A 133 -1.81 -1.26 13.90
CA ILE A 133 -2.88 -2.22 14.16
C ILE A 133 -2.97 -3.23 13.01
N VAL A 134 -3.04 -2.76 11.77
CA VAL A 134 -3.17 -3.63 10.58
C VAL A 134 -1.95 -4.54 10.38
N THR A 135 -0.75 -4.07 10.73
CA THR A 135 0.48 -4.86 10.59
C THR A 135 0.73 -5.84 11.73
N TRP A 136 0.28 -5.54 12.95
CA TRP A 136 0.56 -6.35 14.13
C TRP A 136 -0.55 -7.34 14.50
N ILE A 137 -1.81 -7.00 14.24
CA ILE A 137 -2.94 -7.89 14.56
C ILE A 137 -2.80 -9.28 13.90
N PRO A 138 -2.48 -9.40 12.59
CA PRO A 138 -2.32 -10.72 11.98
C PRO A 138 -1.21 -11.57 12.61
N ARG A 139 -0.16 -10.93 13.14
CA ARG A 139 0.96 -11.63 13.79
C ARG A 139 0.66 -12.14 15.20
N ILE A 140 -0.40 -11.64 15.83
CA ILE A 140 -0.81 -12.04 17.19
C ILE A 140 -1.83 -13.17 17.12
N PHE A 141 -2.58 -13.27 16.02
CA PHE A 141 -3.66 -14.25 15.84
C PHE A 141 -3.33 -15.39 14.86
N LEU A 142 -2.18 -15.35 14.21
CA LEU A 142 -1.60 -16.42 13.38
C LEU A 142 -0.32 -16.95 14.00
#